data_d51d31383b6be5fd44e66987da79f7bf
#
_entry.id   d51d31383b6be5fd44e66987da79f7bf
#
_cell.length_a   1.000
_cell.length_b   1.000
_cell.length_c   1.000
_cell.angle_alpha   90.00
_cell.angle_beta   90.00
_cell.angle_gamma   90.00
#
_symmetry.space_group_name_H-M   'P 1'
#
loop_
_entity.id
_entity.type
_entity.pdbx_description
1 polymer ?
#
loop_
_entity_poly.entity_id
_entity_poly.type
_entity_poly.pdbx_seq_one_letter_code
_entity_poly.pdbx_strand_id
1 'polypeptide(L)'
;MRRPQSNKDKSNTPGKRKEYTKKPFSKGRVATSSKKTNPAPSDPDLIRLNRYVANAGVCSRREADTYITAGNVTVNGKTITEMGHKVKLTDIVKFDGRLLNPQKKEYVLLNKPKNFITTTSDERGRRTVMELVSKASKSRLVPVGRLDKNTTGLLLFTNDGDLAKKLTHPRHGIRKIYHVELNKNLSGEDLKKIQEGITLDDGPIKVDEVSYINNSPKREVGIEIHSGRNRIVRRIFEHLGYDVKKLDRVIFAGLTKKDLPRGHWR
;
A
#
# COMPACT_ATOMS: atom_id res chain seq x y z
N MET A 1 69.13 -16.38 16.68
CA MET A 1 69.93 -15.47 17.56
C MET A 1 68.96 -14.53 18.29
N ARG A 2 68.93 -14.76 19.63
CA ARG A 2 68.81 -13.81 20.74
C ARG A 2 67.82 -12.60 20.63
N ARG A 3 66.85 -12.66 21.54
CA ARG A 3 66.19 -11.54 22.22
C ARG A 3 67.21 -10.63 22.91
N PRO A 4 66.83 -9.39 23.31
CA PRO A 4 66.44 -9.26 24.71
C PRO A 4 65.20 -8.37 24.96
N GLN A 5 64.62 -8.68 26.15
CA GLN A 5 63.64 -7.90 26.92
C GLN A 5 64.27 -6.66 27.55
N SER A 6 63.46 -5.67 27.86
CA SER A 6 63.62 -4.87 29.06
C SER A 6 62.30 -4.29 29.59
N ASN A 7 62.05 -4.65 30.84
CA ASN A 7 61.08 -4.08 31.80
C ASN A 7 61.44 -2.63 32.21
N LYS A 8 60.44 -1.87 32.62
CA LYS A 8 60.32 -1.11 33.89
C LYS A 8 59.02 -0.28 33.86
N ASP A 9 58.08 -0.60 34.70
CA ASP A 9 57.83 -0.19 36.10
C ASP A 9 57.21 1.21 36.28
N LYS A 10 55.97 1.14 36.80
CA LYS A 10 55.31 1.95 37.86
C LYS A 10 55.21 3.46 37.73
N SER A 11 53.94 3.94 37.71
CA SER A 11 53.48 4.76 38.88
C SER A 11 51.95 4.90 38.87
N ASN A 12 51.42 4.48 39.99
CA ASN A 12 50.01 4.58 40.40
C ASN A 12 49.77 5.96 41.01
N THR A 13 48.84 6.73 40.47
CA THR A 13 48.40 7.96 41.12
C THR A 13 46.85 7.98 41.11
N PRO A 14 46.18 8.14 42.26
CA PRO A 14 44.72 8.09 42.33
C PRO A 14 44.09 9.41 41.82
N GLY A 15 43.35 9.33 40.73
CA GLY A 15 42.60 10.44 40.16
C GLY A 15 41.38 10.81 41.01
N LYS A 16 41.30 12.06 41.35
CA LYS A 16 40.25 12.74 42.15
C LYS A 16 38.85 12.49 41.55
N ARG A 17 37.94 12.00 42.41
CA ARG A 17 36.49 11.98 42.18
C ARG A 17 35.99 13.42 41.98
N LYS A 18 35.44 13.72 40.83
CA LYS A 18 34.65 14.94 40.64
C LYS A 18 33.25 14.76 41.22
N GLU A 19 32.93 15.49 42.26
CA GLU A 19 31.58 15.63 42.79
C GLU A 19 30.69 16.32 41.76
N TYR A 20 29.62 15.61 41.37
CA TYR A 20 28.55 16.20 40.55
C TYR A 20 27.58 16.94 41.49
N THR A 21 27.70 18.24 41.51
CA THR A 21 26.69 19.12 42.13
C THR A 21 25.42 19.10 41.30
N LYS A 22 24.31 18.64 41.90
CA LYS A 22 22.97 18.68 41.33
C LYS A 22 22.52 20.13 41.19
N LYS A 23 22.33 20.60 39.96
CA LYS A 23 21.64 21.87 39.67
C LYS A 23 20.14 21.71 39.98
N PRO A 24 19.47 22.72 40.56
CA PRO A 24 18.07 22.64 40.90
C PRO A 24 17.18 22.64 39.65
N PHE A 25 16.19 21.78 39.66
CA PHE A 25 15.12 21.69 38.66
C PHE A 25 14.37 23.01 38.55
N SER A 26 14.40 23.69 37.42
CA SER A 26 13.52 24.82 37.15
C SER A 26 12.13 24.31 36.80
N LYS A 27 11.14 24.81 37.53
CA LYS A 27 9.72 24.50 37.36
C LYS A 27 9.21 24.84 35.96
N GLY A 28 8.62 23.88 35.35
CA GLY A 28 7.52 23.84 34.44
C GLY A 28 7.23 25.01 33.51
N ARG A 29 7.56 24.84 32.23
CA ARG A 29 6.71 25.39 31.19
C ARG A 29 5.50 24.47 31.04
N VAL A 30 4.31 24.97 31.42
CA VAL A 30 3.03 24.36 31.10
C VAL A 30 2.92 24.31 29.59
N ALA A 31 3.02 23.08 29.04
CA ALA A 31 2.71 22.83 27.64
C ALA A 31 1.19 23.04 27.49
N THR A 32 0.80 24.13 26.87
CA THR A 32 -0.55 24.32 26.39
C THR A 32 -0.83 23.24 25.35
N SER A 33 -1.58 22.23 25.75
CA SER A 33 -2.11 21.23 24.83
C SER A 33 -2.99 21.94 23.81
N SER A 34 -2.49 22.13 22.60
CA SER A 34 -3.32 22.51 21.47
C SER A 34 -4.37 21.40 21.30
N LYS A 35 -5.59 21.67 21.70
CA LYS A 35 -6.76 20.83 21.39
C LYS A 35 -6.72 20.58 19.89
N LYS A 36 -6.47 19.35 19.47
CA LYS A 36 -6.74 18.89 18.10
C LYS A 36 -8.24 19.06 17.91
N THR A 37 -8.63 20.16 17.30
CA THR A 37 -10.00 20.34 16.84
C THR A 37 -10.27 19.23 15.84
N ASN A 38 -11.22 18.36 16.16
CA ASN A 38 -11.75 17.43 15.18
C ASN A 38 -12.17 18.23 13.96
N PRO A 39 -11.74 17.87 12.74
CA PRO A 39 -12.17 18.56 11.55
C PRO A 39 -13.69 18.48 11.49
N ALA A 40 -14.34 19.62 11.31
CA ALA A 40 -15.78 19.70 11.11
C ALA A 40 -16.23 18.69 10.06
N PRO A 41 -17.44 18.10 10.18
CA PRO A 41 -17.95 17.16 9.20
C PRO A 41 -17.84 17.79 7.82
N SER A 42 -17.11 17.15 6.92
CA SER A 42 -16.96 17.64 5.55
C SER A 42 -18.30 17.55 4.86
N ASP A 43 -18.78 18.67 4.34
CA ASP A 43 -19.95 18.71 3.47
C ASP A 43 -19.77 17.61 2.40
N PRO A 44 -20.73 16.66 2.28
CA PRO A 44 -20.62 15.52 1.39
C PRO A 44 -20.52 15.92 -0.09
N ASP A 45 -20.98 17.13 -0.43
CA ASP A 45 -20.99 17.66 -1.79
C ASP A 45 -19.67 18.35 -2.19
N LEU A 46 -18.77 18.57 -1.22
CA LEU A 46 -17.49 19.21 -1.45
C LEU A 46 -16.38 18.19 -1.71
N ILE A 47 -15.75 18.31 -2.87
CA ILE A 47 -14.56 17.52 -3.20
C ILE A 47 -13.33 18.42 -3.39
N ARG A 48 -12.13 17.90 -3.12
CA ARG A 48 -10.89 18.65 -3.39
C ARG A 48 -10.74 18.88 -4.90
N LEU A 49 -10.34 20.08 -5.29
CA LEU A 49 -10.13 20.46 -6.70
C LEU A 49 -9.16 19.52 -7.43
N ASN A 50 -8.02 19.15 -6.81
CA ASN A 50 -7.09 18.18 -7.39
C ASN A 50 -7.73 16.81 -7.69
N ARG A 51 -8.72 16.43 -6.87
CA ARG A 51 -9.47 15.20 -7.10
C ARG A 51 -10.49 15.38 -8.22
N TYR A 52 -11.13 16.54 -8.33
CA TYR A 52 -12.05 16.85 -9.44
C TYR A 52 -11.30 16.76 -10.79
N VAL A 53 -10.14 17.42 -10.90
CA VAL A 53 -9.28 17.40 -12.10
C VAL A 53 -8.84 15.96 -12.44
N ALA A 54 -8.41 15.19 -11.44
CA ALA A 54 -8.02 13.80 -11.64
C ALA A 54 -9.20 12.90 -12.07
N ASN A 55 -10.40 13.10 -11.51
CA ASN A 55 -11.62 12.38 -11.87
C ASN A 55 -12.12 12.72 -13.28
N ALA A 56 -11.74 13.89 -13.81
CA ALA A 56 -11.98 14.26 -15.20
C ALA A 56 -10.99 13.60 -16.17
N GLY A 57 -10.03 12.80 -15.67
CA GLY A 57 -9.09 12.02 -16.48
C GLY A 57 -7.87 12.78 -16.99
N VAL A 58 -7.69 14.05 -16.61
CA VAL A 58 -6.61 14.91 -17.10
C VAL A 58 -5.24 14.38 -16.66
N CYS A 59 -5.07 14.12 -15.36
CA CYS A 59 -3.77 13.77 -14.77
C CYS A 59 -3.92 13.04 -13.44
N SER A 60 -2.81 12.72 -12.75
CA SER A 60 -2.86 12.23 -11.38
C SER A 60 -3.22 13.37 -10.40
N ARG A 61 -3.65 13.03 -9.18
CA ARG A 61 -3.94 14.03 -8.15
C ARG A 61 -2.72 14.88 -7.76
N ARG A 62 -1.50 14.30 -7.80
CA ARG A 62 -0.26 15.03 -7.52
C ARG A 62 0.09 16.00 -8.65
N GLU A 63 -0.02 15.57 -9.89
CA GLU A 63 0.15 16.45 -11.06
C GLU A 63 -0.92 17.56 -11.07
N ALA A 64 -2.17 17.23 -10.68
CA ALA A 64 -3.22 18.23 -10.53
C ALA A 64 -2.86 19.32 -9.51
N ASP A 65 -2.23 18.95 -8.37
CA ASP A 65 -1.74 19.93 -7.41
C ASP A 65 -0.70 20.87 -8.04
N THR A 66 0.23 20.35 -8.87
CA THR A 66 1.20 21.15 -9.61
C THR A 66 0.52 22.09 -10.60
N TYR A 67 -0.45 21.62 -11.38
CA TYR A 67 -1.18 22.45 -12.33
C TYR A 67 -2.05 23.52 -11.65
N ILE A 68 -2.66 23.20 -10.51
CA ILE A 68 -3.43 24.17 -9.72
C ILE A 68 -2.50 25.29 -9.25
N THR A 69 -1.35 24.94 -8.65
CA THR A 69 -0.38 25.93 -8.19
C THR A 69 0.18 26.78 -9.33
N ALA A 70 0.32 26.22 -10.52
CA ALA A 70 0.74 26.95 -11.74
C ALA A 70 -0.36 27.85 -12.34
N GLY A 71 -1.61 27.80 -11.82
CA GLY A 71 -2.71 28.64 -12.31
C GLY A 71 -3.43 28.11 -13.55
N ASN A 72 -3.21 26.86 -13.94
CA ASN A 72 -3.89 26.24 -15.10
C ASN A 72 -5.37 25.92 -14.87
N VAL A 73 -5.86 26.04 -13.62
CA VAL A 73 -7.22 25.64 -13.25
C VAL A 73 -8.05 26.84 -12.83
N THR A 74 -9.23 26.97 -13.44
CA THR A 74 -10.22 27.99 -13.03
C THR A 74 -11.49 27.33 -12.51
N VAL A 75 -12.11 27.95 -11.52
CA VAL A 75 -13.39 27.56 -10.93
C VAL A 75 -14.33 28.76 -10.99
N ASN A 76 -15.47 28.58 -11.66
CA ASN A 76 -16.47 29.67 -11.88
C ASN A 76 -15.82 30.95 -12.45
N GLY A 77 -14.85 30.79 -13.37
CA GLY A 77 -14.15 31.90 -14.03
C GLY A 77 -12.96 32.47 -13.22
N LYS A 78 -12.73 32.06 -11.98
CA LYS A 78 -11.62 32.53 -11.14
C LYS A 78 -10.47 31.52 -11.13
N THR A 79 -9.25 31.97 -11.39
CA THR A 79 -8.04 31.14 -11.27
C THR A 79 -7.79 30.75 -9.83
N ILE A 80 -7.58 29.47 -9.58
CA ILE A 80 -7.28 28.90 -8.26
C ILE A 80 -5.84 28.39 -8.24
N THR A 81 -5.06 28.89 -7.28
CA THR A 81 -3.66 28.46 -7.05
C THR A 81 -3.48 27.83 -5.67
N GLU A 82 -4.51 27.88 -4.82
CA GLU A 82 -4.46 27.37 -3.45
C GLU A 82 -4.57 25.84 -3.42
N MET A 83 -3.62 25.19 -2.76
CA MET A 83 -3.66 23.75 -2.52
C MET A 83 -4.75 23.39 -1.51
N GLY A 84 -5.50 22.33 -1.80
CA GLY A 84 -6.55 21.86 -0.89
C GLY A 84 -7.90 22.55 -1.11
N HIS A 85 -8.00 23.48 -2.08
CA HIS A 85 -9.26 24.11 -2.48
C HIS A 85 -10.34 23.05 -2.74
N LYS A 86 -11.57 23.35 -2.31
CA LYS A 86 -12.72 22.45 -2.46
C LYS A 86 -13.73 23.05 -3.42
N VAL A 87 -14.34 22.18 -4.22
CA VAL A 87 -15.36 22.53 -5.21
C VAL A 87 -16.58 21.65 -5.06
N LYS A 88 -17.74 22.14 -5.46
CA LYS A 88 -18.97 21.36 -5.65
C LYS A 88 -18.94 20.68 -7.02
N LEU A 89 -19.71 19.61 -7.17
CA LEU A 89 -19.89 18.95 -8.47
C LEU A 89 -20.61 19.85 -9.49
N THR A 90 -21.32 20.85 -9.02
CA THR A 90 -22.04 21.85 -9.83
C THR A 90 -21.17 23.02 -10.28
N ASP A 91 -19.95 23.16 -9.73
CA ASP A 91 -19.05 24.24 -10.12
C ASP A 91 -18.51 24.04 -11.54
N ILE A 92 -18.32 25.13 -12.26
CA ILE A 92 -17.73 25.16 -13.60
C ILE A 92 -16.21 25.15 -13.44
N VAL A 93 -15.59 23.97 -13.60
CA VAL A 93 -14.14 23.81 -13.52
C VAL A 93 -13.56 23.71 -14.93
N LYS A 94 -12.53 24.53 -15.22
CA LYS A 94 -11.80 24.46 -16.49
C LYS A 94 -10.31 24.22 -16.23
N PHE A 95 -9.69 23.48 -17.12
CA PHE A 95 -8.24 23.25 -17.19
C PHE A 95 -7.73 23.77 -18.53
N ASP A 96 -6.80 24.71 -18.51
CA ASP A 96 -6.31 25.43 -19.71
C ASP A 96 -7.47 25.88 -20.62
N GLY A 97 -8.52 26.48 -20.02
CA GLY A 97 -9.70 26.96 -20.73
C GLY A 97 -10.73 25.88 -21.12
N ARG A 98 -10.39 24.59 -21.05
CA ARG A 98 -11.30 23.49 -21.42
C ARG A 98 -12.17 23.09 -20.22
N LEU A 99 -13.48 22.97 -20.43
CA LEU A 99 -14.41 22.51 -19.41
C LEU A 99 -14.11 21.06 -19.01
N LEU A 100 -14.03 20.81 -17.71
CA LEU A 100 -13.85 19.50 -17.14
C LEU A 100 -15.18 18.92 -16.66
N ASN A 101 -15.43 17.66 -17.05
CA ASN A 101 -16.54 16.89 -16.53
C ASN A 101 -16.01 15.60 -15.91
N PRO A 102 -16.49 15.20 -14.70
CA PRO A 102 -16.14 13.91 -14.14
C PRO A 102 -16.50 12.78 -15.09
N GLN A 103 -15.56 11.87 -15.33
CA GLN A 103 -15.78 10.71 -16.19
C GLN A 103 -16.74 9.70 -15.54
N LYS A 104 -17.49 8.97 -16.38
CA LYS A 104 -18.27 7.81 -15.93
C LYS A 104 -17.35 6.82 -15.23
N LYS A 105 -17.82 6.26 -14.11
CA LYS A 105 -17.05 5.25 -13.36
C LYS A 105 -16.95 3.95 -14.15
N GLU A 106 -15.74 3.44 -14.25
CA GLU A 106 -15.42 2.21 -14.96
C GLU A 106 -14.61 1.27 -14.09
N TYR A 107 -14.79 -0.02 -14.32
CA TYR A 107 -14.18 -1.09 -13.54
C TYR A 107 -13.71 -2.19 -14.49
N VAL A 108 -12.43 -2.58 -14.33
CA VAL A 108 -11.82 -3.65 -15.14
C VAL A 108 -11.16 -4.65 -14.22
N LEU A 109 -11.52 -5.90 -14.33
CA LEU A 109 -10.95 -7.01 -13.56
C LEU A 109 -9.95 -7.78 -14.42
N LEU A 110 -8.69 -7.77 -14.03
CA LEU A 110 -7.59 -8.47 -14.70
C LEU A 110 -7.21 -9.74 -13.92
N ASN A 111 -6.98 -10.85 -14.61
CA ASN A 111 -6.22 -11.99 -14.07
C ASN A 111 -4.73 -11.79 -14.40
N LYS A 112 -4.02 -11.09 -13.51
CA LYS A 112 -2.64 -10.66 -13.71
C LYS A 112 -1.68 -11.84 -13.91
N PRO A 113 -0.87 -11.88 -14.96
CA PRO A 113 0.21 -12.85 -15.12
C PRO A 113 1.46 -12.46 -14.30
N LYS A 114 2.47 -13.35 -14.25
CA LYS A 114 3.81 -13.05 -13.73
C LYS A 114 4.52 -11.98 -14.58
N ASN A 115 5.58 -11.41 -14.05
CA ASN A 115 6.51 -10.49 -14.72
C ASN A 115 5.99 -9.09 -15.01
N PHE A 116 4.81 -8.72 -14.53
CA PHE A 116 4.28 -7.37 -14.59
C PHE A 116 4.25 -6.74 -13.20
N ILE A 117 4.74 -5.51 -13.09
CA ILE A 117 4.67 -4.73 -11.84
C ILE A 117 3.36 -3.95 -11.76
N THR A 118 2.83 -3.79 -10.56
CA THR A 118 1.59 -3.03 -10.33
C THR A 118 1.91 -1.57 -10.04
N THR A 119 2.01 -0.80 -11.10
CA THR A 119 2.19 0.66 -11.07
C THR A 119 1.57 1.27 -12.31
N THR A 120 1.23 2.55 -12.24
CA THR A 120 0.75 3.34 -13.39
C THR A 120 1.89 3.92 -14.24
N SER A 121 3.10 4.03 -13.65
CA SER A 121 4.31 4.50 -14.32
C SER A 121 5.52 3.79 -13.73
N ASP A 122 6.55 3.56 -14.54
CA ASP A 122 7.81 2.96 -14.11
C ASP A 122 9.00 3.64 -14.79
N GLU A 123 9.87 4.25 -14.00
CA GLU A 123 11.05 4.96 -14.48
C GLU A 123 12.16 4.02 -15.04
N ARG A 124 12.07 2.72 -14.69
CA ARG A 124 13.06 1.71 -15.08
C ARG A 124 12.66 0.91 -16.32
N GLY A 125 11.59 1.30 -17.00
CA GLY A 125 11.12 0.65 -18.23
C GLY A 125 10.66 -0.81 -18.07
N ARG A 126 10.28 -1.25 -16.84
CA ARG A 126 9.76 -2.59 -16.62
C ARG A 126 8.31 -2.69 -17.07
N ARG A 127 7.92 -3.87 -17.52
CA ARG A 127 6.54 -4.12 -17.94
C ARG A 127 5.54 -3.88 -16.81
N THR A 128 4.55 -3.05 -17.06
CA THR A 128 3.54 -2.68 -16.07
C THR A 128 2.18 -3.33 -16.37
N VAL A 129 1.35 -3.45 -15.35
CA VAL A 129 -0.03 -3.97 -15.52
C VAL A 129 -0.88 -3.06 -16.41
N MET A 130 -0.47 -1.80 -16.61
CA MET A 130 -1.19 -0.86 -17.49
C MET A 130 -1.15 -1.28 -18.95
N GLU A 131 -0.06 -1.93 -19.40
CA GLU A 131 0.05 -2.48 -20.75
C GLU A 131 -1.06 -3.51 -21.04
N LEU A 132 -1.41 -4.33 -20.03
CA LEU A 132 -2.41 -5.40 -20.17
C LEU A 132 -3.84 -4.88 -20.28
N VAL A 133 -4.14 -3.72 -19.71
CA VAL A 133 -5.48 -3.13 -19.68
C VAL A 133 -5.62 -1.88 -20.55
N SER A 134 -4.60 -1.55 -21.35
CA SER A 134 -4.57 -0.35 -22.17
C SER A 134 -5.74 -0.22 -23.15
N LYS A 135 -6.26 -1.34 -23.63
CA LYS A 135 -7.41 -1.41 -24.55
C LYS A 135 -8.76 -1.55 -23.83
N ALA A 136 -8.78 -1.66 -22.50
CA ALA A 136 -10.00 -1.94 -21.74
C ALA A 136 -10.91 -0.71 -21.60
N SER A 137 -10.32 0.48 -21.62
CA SER A 137 -11.05 1.73 -21.41
C SER A 137 -10.27 2.90 -22.01
N LYS A 138 -11.01 3.96 -22.39
CA LYS A 138 -10.45 5.27 -22.75
C LYS A 138 -10.21 6.13 -21.51
N SER A 139 -10.83 5.77 -20.38
CA SER A 139 -10.68 6.47 -19.11
C SER A 139 -9.34 6.15 -18.46
N ARG A 140 -8.83 7.07 -17.65
CA ARG A 140 -7.60 6.88 -16.88
C ARG A 140 -7.86 5.94 -15.69
N LEU A 141 -7.63 4.65 -15.89
CA LEU A 141 -7.75 3.64 -14.85
C LEU A 141 -6.52 3.59 -13.95
N VAL A 142 -6.73 3.25 -12.67
CA VAL A 142 -5.67 2.96 -11.70
C VAL A 142 -5.89 1.60 -11.06
N PRO A 143 -4.83 0.84 -10.72
CA PRO A 143 -4.98 -0.43 -10.02
C PRO A 143 -5.46 -0.23 -8.58
N VAL A 144 -6.37 -1.08 -8.12
CA VAL A 144 -6.88 -1.12 -6.75
C VAL A 144 -5.98 -2.03 -5.90
N GLY A 145 -5.07 -1.40 -5.19
CA GLY A 145 -4.01 -2.11 -4.47
C GLY A 145 -2.91 -2.63 -5.39
N ARG A 146 -2.13 -3.56 -4.88
CA ARG A 146 -0.96 -4.10 -5.61
C ARG A 146 -0.86 -5.61 -5.49
N LEU A 147 -0.26 -6.21 -6.51
CA LEU A 147 0.32 -7.55 -6.49
C LEU A 147 1.80 -7.43 -6.88
N ASP A 148 2.65 -8.24 -6.28
CA ASP A 148 4.08 -8.29 -6.61
C ASP A 148 4.29 -8.73 -8.06
N LYS A 149 5.48 -8.50 -8.62
CA LYS A 149 5.88 -8.91 -9.97
C LYS A 149 5.59 -10.39 -10.25
N ASN A 150 5.92 -11.25 -9.28
CA ASN A 150 5.79 -12.71 -9.40
C ASN A 150 4.49 -13.27 -8.79
N THR A 151 3.61 -12.42 -8.27
CA THR A 151 2.27 -12.82 -7.80
C THR A 151 1.28 -12.69 -8.93
N THR A 152 0.42 -13.68 -9.07
CA THR A 152 -0.61 -13.77 -10.12
C THR A 152 -2.00 -13.56 -9.54
N GLY A 153 -3.02 -13.51 -10.40
CA GLY A 153 -4.43 -13.52 -10.03
C GLY A 153 -5.10 -12.16 -10.11
N LEU A 154 -6.21 -12.03 -9.42
CA LEU A 154 -7.14 -10.92 -9.58
C LEU A 154 -6.55 -9.57 -9.18
N LEU A 155 -6.66 -8.61 -10.09
CA LEU A 155 -6.33 -7.19 -9.86
C LEU A 155 -7.44 -6.34 -10.48
N LEU A 156 -8.09 -5.54 -9.66
CA LEU A 156 -9.12 -4.60 -10.10
C LEU A 156 -8.50 -3.27 -10.49
N PHE A 157 -9.04 -2.65 -11.54
CA PHE A 157 -8.70 -1.29 -11.98
C PHE A 157 -9.97 -0.45 -12.02
N THR A 158 -9.86 0.83 -11.73
CA THR A 158 -10.99 1.76 -11.80
C THR A 158 -10.51 3.21 -11.88
N ASN A 159 -11.37 4.09 -12.36
CA ASN A 159 -11.26 5.54 -12.18
C ASN A 159 -12.06 6.03 -10.95
N ASP A 160 -12.80 5.15 -10.25
CA ASP A 160 -13.47 5.46 -8.98
C ASP A 160 -12.50 5.44 -7.81
N GLY A 161 -11.90 6.60 -7.51
CA GLY A 161 -10.93 6.74 -6.42
C GLY A 161 -11.52 6.48 -5.03
N ASP A 162 -12.84 6.64 -4.83
CA ASP A 162 -13.49 6.35 -3.54
C ASP A 162 -13.61 4.86 -3.30
N LEU A 163 -14.06 4.13 -4.31
CA LEU A 163 -14.08 2.68 -4.25
C LEU A 163 -12.67 2.12 -4.08
N ALA A 164 -11.69 2.60 -4.88
CA ALA A 164 -10.30 2.19 -4.74
C ALA A 164 -9.77 2.41 -3.30
N LYS A 165 -10.07 3.55 -2.69
CA LYS A 165 -9.73 3.84 -1.30
C LYS A 165 -10.42 2.89 -0.32
N LYS A 166 -11.74 2.65 -0.49
CA LYS A 166 -12.49 1.71 0.36
C LYS A 166 -11.91 0.29 0.29
N LEU A 167 -11.59 -0.19 -0.91
CA LEU A 167 -11.08 -1.54 -1.13
C LEU A 167 -9.61 -1.74 -0.71
N THR A 168 -8.86 -0.67 -0.49
CA THR A 168 -7.43 -0.76 -0.13
C THR A 168 -7.12 -0.36 1.31
N HIS A 169 -8.01 0.39 1.96
CA HIS A 169 -7.75 0.87 3.32
C HIS A 169 -7.93 -0.24 4.36
N PRO A 170 -6.96 -0.46 5.27
CA PRO A 170 -6.96 -1.56 6.23
C PRO A 170 -8.22 -1.65 7.11
N ARG A 171 -8.82 -0.50 7.48
CA ARG A 171 -10.02 -0.45 8.34
C ARG A 171 -11.24 -1.17 7.77
N HIS A 172 -11.28 -1.41 6.46
CA HIS A 172 -12.43 -2.03 5.81
C HIS A 172 -12.34 -3.55 5.74
N GLY A 173 -11.23 -4.16 6.20
CA GLY A 173 -11.10 -5.60 6.31
C GLY A 173 -11.39 -6.36 5.00
N ILE A 174 -10.94 -5.85 3.86
CA ILE A 174 -11.27 -6.44 2.57
C ILE A 174 -10.64 -7.83 2.44
N ARG A 175 -11.50 -8.82 2.30
CA ARG A 175 -11.19 -10.23 2.16
C ARG A 175 -10.40 -10.53 0.88
N LYS A 176 -9.33 -11.30 1.03
CA LYS A 176 -8.48 -11.78 -0.06
C LYS A 176 -8.18 -13.25 0.17
N ILE A 177 -8.41 -14.08 -0.84
CA ILE A 177 -8.02 -15.49 -0.77
C ILE A 177 -6.92 -15.74 -1.79
N TYR A 178 -5.89 -16.44 -1.33
CA TYR A 178 -4.75 -16.83 -2.15
C TYR A 178 -4.62 -18.35 -2.20
N HIS A 179 -4.30 -18.86 -3.37
CA HIS A 179 -3.72 -20.17 -3.57
C HIS A 179 -2.20 -20.05 -3.52
N VAL A 180 -1.59 -20.81 -2.63
CA VAL A 180 -0.15 -20.81 -2.38
C VAL A 180 0.43 -22.17 -2.71
N GLU A 181 1.48 -22.24 -3.51
CA GLU A 181 2.30 -23.43 -3.69
C GLU A 181 3.66 -23.21 -3.03
N LEU A 182 4.00 -24.08 -2.08
CA LEU A 182 5.25 -24.06 -1.33
C LEU A 182 6.29 -24.96 -1.97
N ASN A 183 7.56 -24.83 -1.56
CA ASN A 183 8.66 -25.68 -1.97
C ASN A 183 8.60 -27.12 -1.42
N LYS A 184 7.93 -27.29 -0.26
CA LYS A 184 7.74 -28.58 0.46
C LYS A 184 6.36 -28.62 1.10
N ASN A 185 5.92 -29.81 1.52
CA ASN A 185 4.66 -29.98 2.21
C ASN A 185 4.62 -29.17 3.52
N LEU A 186 3.52 -28.45 3.75
CA LEU A 186 3.28 -27.76 5.01
C LEU A 186 2.96 -28.81 6.10
N SER A 187 3.63 -28.73 7.24
CA SER A 187 3.32 -29.62 8.37
C SER A 187 2.00 -29.24 9.04
N GLY A 188 1.34 -30.22 9.69
CA GLY A 188 0.11 -29.94 10.44
C GLY A 188 0.34 -29.01 11.63
N GLU A 189 1.54 -29.07 12.23
CA GLU A 189 1.93 -28.18 13.34
C GLU A 189 2.06 -26.73 12.87
N ASP A 190 2.73 -26.50 11.74
CA ASP A 190 2.91 -25.17 11.20
C ASP A 190 1.60 -24.59 10.65
N LEU A 191 0.71 -25.44 10.10
CA LEU A 191 -0.64 -25.03 9.75
C LEU A 191 -1.39 -24.49 10.98
N LYS A 192 -1.31 -25.18 12.12
CA LYS A 192 -1.91 -24.73 13.38
C LYS A 192 -1.31 -23.43 13.88
N LYS A 193 0.04 -23.28 13.85
CA LYS A 193 0.71 -22.01 14.19
C LYS A 193 0.18 -20.84 13.38
N ILE A 194 -0.01 -21.02 12.05
CA ILE A 194 -0.58 -19.97 11.21
C ILE A 194 -2.02 -19.64 11.61
N GLN A 195 -2.85 -20.65 11.95
CA GLN A 195 -4.24 -20.45 12.40
C GLN A 195 -4.32 -19.70 13.73
N GLU A 196 -3.45 -20.03 14.68
CA GLU A 196 -3.38 -19.38 15.98
C GLU A 196 -2.86 -17.95 15.89
N GLY A 197 -2.01 -17.69 14.90
CA GLY A 197 -1.33 -16.42 14.65
C GLY A 197 0.16 -16.50 14.95
N ILE A 198 0.94 -15.72 14.21
CA ILE A 198 2.41 -15.63 14.34
C ILE A 198 2.85 -14.19 14.52
N THR A 199 4.04 -14.00 15.08
CA THR A 199 4.66 -12.69 15.23
C THR A 199 5.75 -12.52 14.20
N LEU A 200 5.57 -11.56 13.29
CA LEU A 200 6.58 -11.15 12.31
C LEU A 200 7.35 -9.92 12.81
N ASP A 201 8.38 -9.50 12.09
CA ASP A 201 9.23 -8.35 12.45
C ASP A 201 8.44 -7.05 12.67
N ASP A 202 7.33 -6.87 11.95
CA ASP A 202 6.44 -5.70 12.02
C ASP A 202 5.19 -5.95 12.88
N GLY A 203 5.24 -6.97 13.75
CA GLY A 203 4.23 -7.28 14.75
C GLY A 203 3.34 -8.48 14.41
N PRO A 204 2.39 -8.80 15.29
CA PRO A 204 1.57 -9.99 15.17
C PRO A 204 0.69 -9.96 13.92
N ILE A 205 0.43 -11.13 13.38
CA ILE A 205 -0.48 -11.37 12.27
C ILE A 205 -1.29 -12.64 12.54
N LYS A 206 -2.59 -12.52 12.35
CA LYS A 206 -3.52 -13.65 12.34
C LYS A 206 -4.18 -13.67 10.96
N VAL A 207 -4.28 -14.84 10.38
CA VAL A 207 -5.04 -15.06 9.16
C VAL A 207 -6.50 -15.34 9.50
N ASP A 208 -7.39 -15.09 8.54
CA ASP A 208 -8.81 -15.37 8.71
C ASP A 208 -9.07 -16.88 8.61
N GLU A 209 -8.42 -17.53 7.63
CA GLU A 209 -8.46 -18.97 7.42
C GLU A 209 -7.19 -19.45 6.70
N VAL A 210 -6.75 -20.67 7.01
CA VAL A 210 -5.74 -21.39 6.24
C VAL A 210 -6.07 -22.88 6.24
N SER A 211 -6.02 -23.52 5.07
CA SER A 211 -6.34 -24.93 4.89
C SER A 211 -5.56 -25.55 3.74
N TYR A 212 -5.38 -26.86 3.77
CA TYR A 212 -4.94 -27.61 2.60
C TYR A 212 -6.01 -27.57 1.51
N ILE A 213 -5.58 -27.61 0.25
CA ILE A 213 -6.49 -27.70 -0.87
C ILE A 213 -6.86 -29.19 -1.07
N ASN A 214 -8.15 -29.48 -1.13
CA ASN A 214 -8.65 -30.83 -1.33
C ASN A 214 -8.10 -31.44 -2.63
N ASN A 215 -7.73 -32.71 -2.57
CA ASN A 215 -7.18 -33.47 -3.69
C ASN A 215 -5.89 -32.92 -4.28
N SER A 216 -5.15 -32.11 -3.50
CA SER A 216 -3.86 -31.55 -3.88
C SER A 216 -2.76 -31.93 -2.88
N PRO A 217 -1.48 -31.92 -3.28
CA PRO A 217 -0.38 -32.14 -2.35
C PRO A 217 -0.41 -31.12 -1.19
N LYS A 218 0.01 -31.52 0.01
CA LYS A 218 0.04 -30.66 1.21
C LYS A 218 0.92 -29.40 1.08
N ARG A 219 1.69 -29.26 0.00
CA ARG A 219 2.39 -28.02 -0.36
C ARG A 219 1.46 -26.97 -0.99
N GLU A 220 0.25 -27.35 -1.37
CA GLU A 220 -0.76 -26.45 -1.92
C GLU A 220 -1.78 -26.08 -0.85
N VAL A 221 -1.84 -24.78 -0.55
CA VAL A 221 -2.58 -24.23 0.60
C VAL A 221 -3.48 -23.08 0.14
N GLY A 222 -4.70 -23.06 0.64
CA GLY A 222 -5.56 -21.89 0.59
C GLY A 222 -5.32 -21.02 1.82
N ILE A 223 -5.18 -19.71 1.65
CA ILE A 223 -5.08 -18.77 2.75
C ILE A 223 -5.98 -17.57 2.52
N GLU A 224 -6.79 -17.26 3.53
CA GLU A 224 -7.66 -16.10 3.57
C GLU A 224 -7.08 -15.06 4.52
N ILE A 225 -7.03 -13.80 4.07
CA ILE A 225 -6.46 -12.70 4.87
C ILE A 225 -7.06 -11.36 4.45
N HIS A 226 -7.33 -10.50 5.43
CA HIS A 226 -7.73 -9.11 5.21
C HIS A 226 -6.56 -8.12 5.25
N SER A 227 -5.43 -8.48 5.84
CA SER A 227 -4.24 -7.63 5.93
C SER A 227 -3.72 -7.21 4.54
N GLY A 228 -3.20 -5.98 4.46
CA GLY A 228 -2.55 -5.40 3.28
C GLY A 228 -1.05 -5.13 3.48
N ARG A 229 -0.42 -5.67 4.55
CA ARG A 229 1.02 -5.51 4.79
C ARG A 229 1.84 -5.99 3.59
N ASN A 230 3.00 -5.37 3.38
CA ASN A 230 3.87 -5.74 2.27
C ASN A 230 4.26 -7.23 2.33
N ARG A 231 4.08 -7.94 1.20
CA ARG A 231 4.42 -9.37 1.00
C ARG A 231 3.93 -10.31 2.12
N ILE A 232 2.81 -9.96 2.79
CA ILE A 232 2.41 -10.61 4.04
C ILE A 232 2.27 -12.13 3.91
N VAL A 233 1.62 -12.64 2.86
CA VAL A 233 1.45 -14.09 2.67
C VAL A 233 2.81 -14.78 2.51
N ARG A 234 3.75 -14.21 1.73
CA ARG A 234 5.10 -14.77 1.58
C ARG A 234 5.85 -14.77 2.91
N ARG A 235 5.82 -13.67 3.65
CA ARG A 235 6.49 -13.52 4.96
C ARG A 235 5.97 -14.50 6.01
N ILE A 236 4.66 -14.82 6.01
CA ILE A 236 4.07 -15.83 6.89
C ILE A 236 4.76 -17.18 6.67
N PHE A 237 4.87 -17.64 5.43
CA PHE A 237 5.50 -18.93 5.12
C PHE A 237 7.03 -18.88 5.23
N GLU A 238 7.66 -17.79 4.82
CA GLU A 238 9.11 -17.56 4.96
C GLU A 238 9.55 -17.61 6.43
N HIS A 239 8.75 -17.06 7.37
CA HIS A 239 8.98 -17.12 8.82
C HIS A 239 9.03 -18.55 9.38
N LEU A 240 8.27 -19.47 8.78
CA LEU A 240 8.24 -20.89 9.16
C LEU A 240 9.20 -21.75 8.32
N GLY A 241 10.10 -21.15 7.54
CA GLY A 241 11.11 -21.84 6.75
C GLY A 241 10.57 -22.50 5.46
N TYR A 242 9.53 -21.95 4.86
CA TYR A 242 9.00 -22.35 3.56
C TYR A 242 9.21 -21.27 2.51
N ASP A 243 9.54 -21.68 1.28
CA ASP A 243 9.55 -20.80 0.11
C ASP A 243 8.23 -20.87 -0.63
N VAL A 244 7.66 -19.71 -0.93
CA VAL A 244 6.45 -19.60 -1.77
C VAL A 244 6.85 -19.60 -3.25
N LYS A 245 6.67 -20.75 -3.93
CA LYS A 245 6.97 -20.95 -5.36
C LYS A 245 5.93 -20.30 -6.28
N LYS A 246 4.64 -20.44 -5.93
CA LYS A 246 3.55 -19.77 -6.63
C LYS A 246 2.62 -19.08 -5.63
N LEU A 247 2.13 -17.93 -6.00
CA LEU A 247 1.15 -17.16 -5.23
C LEU A 247 0.13 -16.58 -6.20
N ASP A 248 -1.13 -16.96 -6.03
CA ASP A 248 -2.21 -16.60 -6.92
C ASP A 248 -3.41 -16.07 -6.13
N ARG A 249 -3.78 -14.81 -6.33
CA ARG A 249 -4.97 -14.24 -5.68
C ARG A 249 -6.23 -14.71 -6.41
N VAL A 250 -6.98 -15.60 -5.79
CA VAL A 250 -8.17 -16.25 -6.41
C VAL A 250 -9.46 -15.51 -6.11
N ILE A 251 -9.54 -14.82 -4.95
CA ILE A 251 -10.67 -13.95 -4.58
C ILE A 251 -10.15 -12.60 -4.08
N PHE A 252 -10.82 -11.54 -4.50
CA PHE A 252 -10.60 -10.17 -4.05
C PHE A 252 -11.93 -9.44 -3.89
N ALA A 253 -12.28 -9.03 -2.67
CA ALA A 253 -13.53 -8.31 -2.38
C ALA A 253 -14.78 -9.03 -2.94
N GLY A 254 -14.86 -10.35 -2.81
CA GLY A 254 -15.94 -11.16 -3.37
C GLY A 254 -15.85 -11.46 -4.87
N LEU A 255 -14.99 -10.78 -5.61
CA LEU A 255 -14.77 -11.05 -7.03
C LEU A 255 -13.94 -12.32 -7.21
N THR A 256 -14.32 -13.15 -8.19
CA THR A 256 -13.63 -14.40 -8.54
C THR A 256 -13.07 -14.34 -9.95
N LYS A 257 -12.11 -15.20 -10.26
CA LYS A 257 -11.52 -15.33 -11.60
C LYS A 257 -12.22 -16.39 -12.48
N LYS A 258 -13.45 -16.79 -12.10
CA LYS A 258 -14.24 -17.70 -12.91
C LYS A 258 -14.33 -17.15 -14.33
N ASP A 259 -14.10 -17.99 -15.33
CA ASP A 259 -14.15 -17.68 -16.76
C ASP A 259 -13.24 -16.51 -17.21
N LEU A 260 -12.21 -16.21 -16.41
CA LEU A 260 -11.22 -15.15 -16.71
C LEU A 260 -9.82 -15.78 -16.85
N PRO A 261 -9.36 -16.11 -18.06
CA PRO A 261 -8.04 -16.69 -18.32
C PRO A 261 -6.92 -15.75 -17.87
N ARG A 262 -5.75 -16.33 -17.60
CA ARG A 262 -4.56 -15.55 -17.20
C ARG A 262 -4.11 -14.61 -18.30
N GLY A 263 -3.86 -13.35 -17.93
CA GLY A 263 -3.51 -12.29 -18.86
C GLY A 263 -4.69 -11.56 -19.48
N HIS A 264 -5.91 -12.06 -19.29
CA HIS A 264 -7.13 -11.44 -19.80
C HIS A 264 -7.84 -10.60 -18.76
N TRP A 265 -8.69 -9.71 -19.21
CA TRP A 265 -9.51 -8.81 -18.38
C TRP A 265 -10.97 -8.84 -18.85
N ARG A 266 -11.86 -8.44 -18.00
CA ARG A 266 -13.29 -8.21 -18.26
C ARG A 266 -13.79 -6.97 -17.54
#